data_eaebce3d82bca391197a1b0ad475885b
#
_entry.id   eaebce3d82bca391197a1b0ad475885b
#
_cell.length_a   1.000
_cell.length_b   1.000
_cell.length_c   1.000
_cell.angle_alpha   90.00
_cell.angle_beta   90.00
_cell.angle_gamma   90.00
#
_symmetry.space_group_name_H-M   'P 1'
#
loop_
_entity.id
_entity.type
_entity.pdbx_description
1 polymer ?
#
loop_
_entity_poly.entity_id
_entity_poly.type
_entity_poly.pdbx_seq_one_letter_code
_entity_poly.pdbx_strand_id
1 'polypeptide(L)'
;MQCMHFGFFLSSCLFHLNGPVPGRILQMTTPSFRQAIPSDTDRCFEIENSAYEGDEAATRNKIATRTFQYPQGFLVMELHGKVIGFINSGCAFEVVMSDEAFKELVGHDPAAPNVVIMSVVIDPAHQGKGYSSLLMRTFVSQMSEMGKKTIHLMCKERHVGLYERLGYSYLKPSSSDHGGMSWHEMVMAI
;
A
#
# COMPACT_ATOMS: atom_id res chain seq x y z
N MET A 1 11.83 -37.70 -45.57
CA MET A 1 11.26 -38.76 -46.41
C MET A 1 9.76 -38.60 -46.38
N GLN A 2 9.24 -38.12 -47.55
CA GLN A 2 7.88 -38.34 -48.15
C GLN A 2 6.69 -37.95 -47.32
N CYS A 3 5.67 -37.35 -47.88
CA CYS A 3 5.28 -36.73 -49.18
C CYS A 3 3.86 -36.18 -49.01
N MET A 4 3.64 -35.11 -49.69
CA MET A 4 2.40 -34.42 -50.02
C MET A 4 1.14 -35.31 -50.21
N HIS A 5 -0.06 -34.74 -49.86
CA HIS A 5 -1.17 -34.78 -50.84
C HIS A 5 -2.10 -33.55 -50.68
N PHE A 6 -2.32 -32.91 -51.83
CA PHE A 6 -3.26 -31.81 -52.09
C PHE A 6 -4.69 -32.35 -52.17
N GLY A 7 -5.64 -31.58 -51.67
CA GLY A 7 -7.08 -31.78 -51.94
C GLY A 7 -7.80 -30.44 -51.88
N PHE A 8 -8.00 -29.84 -53.07
CA PHE A 8 -8.89 -28.70 -53.30
C PHE A 8 -10.34 -29.13 -53.17
N PHE A 9 -11.12 -28.40 -52.34
CA PHE A 9 -12.56 -28.33 -52.51
C PHE A 9 -13.02 -26.88 -52.35
N LEU A 10 -13.48 -26.32 -53.47
CA LEU A 10 -14.28 -25.10 -53.56
C LEU A 10 -15.69 -25.39 -53.07
N SER A 11 -16.20 -24.65 -52.11
CA SER A 11 -17.64 -24.51 -51.93
C SER A 11 -17.99 -23.15 -51.34
N SER A 12 -18.71 -22.47 -52.13
CA SER A 12 -19.53 -21.26 -52.07
C SER A 12 -19.71 -20.50 -50.76
N CYS A 13 -19.49 -19.21 -50.91
CA CYS A 13 -19.83 -18.09 -50.04
C CYS A 13 -21.26 -18.10 -49.49
N LEU A 14 -21.36 -17.85 -48.19
CA LEU A 14 -22.47 -17.11 -47.61
C LEU A 14 -21.87 -16.04 -46.69
N PHE A 15 -21.88 -14.80 -47.17
CA PHE A 15 -21.55 -13.63 -46.37
C PHE A 15 -22.61 -13.45 -45.28
N HIS A 16 -22.31 -13.87 -44.07
CA HIS A 16 -22.99 -13.35 -42.87
C HIS A 16 -22.25 -12.10 -42.41
N LEU A 17 -22.91 -10.97 -42.59
CA LEU A 17 -22.49 -9.69 -41.97
C LEU A 17 -22.66 -9.80 -40.45
N ASN A 18 -21.64 -10.27 -39.77
CA ASN A 18 -21.54 -10.07 -38.34
C ASN A 18 -21.10 -8.60 -38.12
N GLY A 19 -22.06 -7.80 -37.67
CA GLY A 19 -21.77 -6.43 -37.19
C GLY A 19 -20.68 -6.43 -36.11
N PRO A 20 -20.03 -5.27 -35.91
CA PRO A 20 -18.96 -5.17 -34.92
C PRO A 20 -19.49 -5.56 -33.54
N VAL A 21 -18.93 -6.61 -32.97
CA VAL A 21 -19.11 -6.95 -31.55
C VAL A 21 -18.66 -5.73 -30.77
N PRO A 22 -19.52 -5.10 -29.94
CA PRO A 22 -19.08 -3.96 -29.12
C PRO A 22 -17.91 -4.44 -28.26
N GLY A 23 -16.73 -3.90 -28.56
CA GLY A 23 -15.52 -4.18 -27.81
C GLY A 23 -15.79 -3.89 -26.34
N ARG A 24 -15.68 -4.91 -25.52
CA ARG A 24 -15.68 -4.79 -24.07
C ARG A 24 -14.46 -3.94 -23.75
N ILE A 25 -14.67 -2.62 -23.62
CA ILE A 25 -13.65 -1.71 -23.08
C ILE A 25 -13.37 -2.27 -21.68
N LEU A 26 -12.25 -2.96 -21.54
CA LEU A 26 -11.70 -3.26 -20.23
C LEU A 26 -11.46 -1.88 -19.59
N GLN A 27 -12.43 -1.40 -18.83
CA GLN A 27 -12.21 -0.28 -17.95
C GLN A 27 -11.10 -0.72 -17.00
N MET A 28 -9.89 -0.25 -17.25
CA MET A 28 -8.81 -0.34 -16.28
C MET A 28 -9.28 0.48 -15.07
N THR A 29 -9.83 -0.22 -14.09
CA THR A 29 -10.31 0.41 -12.87
C THR A 29 -9.09 0.89 -12.11
N THR A 30 -8.92 2.21 -12.13
CA THR A 30 -7.88 2.89 -11.36
C THR A 30 -8.31 2.89 -9.90
N PRO A 31 -7.44 2.52 -8.96
CA PRO A 31 -7.77 2.63 -7.54
C PRO A 31 -8.06 4.08 -7.16
N SER A 32 -9.00 4.28 -6.26
CA SER A 32 -9.27 5.56 -5.59
C SER A 32 -8.61 5.60 -4.21
N PHE A 33 -8.40 6.82 -3.72
CA PHE A 33 -7.74 7.06 -2.44
C PHE A 33 -8.60 8.01 -1.60
N ARG A 34 -8.68 7.75 -0.31
CA ARG A 34 -9.33 8.63 0.65
C ARG A 34 -8.77 8.43 2.06
N GLN A 35 -9.09 9.34 2.95
CA GLN A 35 -8.85 9.13 4.37
C GLN A 35 -9.71 7.97 4.89
N ALA A 36 -9.16 7.25 5.86
CA ALA A 36 -9.90 6.19 6.56
C ALA A 36 -11.02 6.79 7.40
N ILE A 37 -12.10 6.03 7.51
CA ILE A 37 -13.23 6.32 8.40
C ILE A 37 -13.41 5.16 9.40
N PRO A 38 -14.09 5.36 10.55
CA PRO A 38 -14.21 4.33 11.57
C PRO A 38 -14.76 2.99 11.08
N SER A 39 -15.63 2.99 10.07
CA SER A 39 -16.17 1.76 9.46
C SER A 39 -15.14 0.96 8.66
N ASP A 40 -13.96 1.52 8.34
CA ASP A 40 -12.90 0.79 7.66
C ASP A 40 -12.07 -0.08 8.62
N THR A 41 -12.21 0.12 9.92
CA THR A 41 -11.39 -0.54 10.95
C THR A 41 -11.32 -2.05 10.77
N ASP A 42 -12.46 -2.70 10.60
CA ASP A 42 -12.52 -4.16 10.49
C ASP A 42 -11.85 -4.65 9.22
N ARG A 43 -12.11 -3.97 8.10
CA ARG A 43 -11.48 -4.34 6.82
C ARG A 43 -9.97 -4.08 6.83
N CYS A 44 -9.52 -2.97 7.38
CA CYS A 44 -8.09 -2.70 7.53
C CYS A 44 -7.42 -3.73 8.45
N PHE A 45 -8.06 -4.13 9.55
CA PHE A 45 -7.55 -5.19 10.41
C PHE A 45 -7.45 -6.54 9.71
N GLU A 46 -8.46 -6.94 8.92
CA GLU A 46 -8.41 -8.16 8.10
C GLU A 46 -7.20 -8.16 7.15
N ILE A 47 -6.97 -7.04 6.45
CA ILE A 47 -5.83 -6.89 5.51
C ILE A 47 -4.51 -6.96 6.27
N GLU A 48 -4.37 -6.23 7.39
CA GLU A 48 -3.18 -6.24 8.25
C GLU A 48 -2.84 -7.65 8.70
N ASN A 49 -3.81 -8.34 9.30
CA ASN A 49 -3.64 -9.70 9.83
C ASN A 49 -3.36 -10.76 8.75
N SER A 50 -3.80 -10.49 7.49
CA SER A 50 -3.53 -11.41 6.37
C SER A 50 -2.16 -11.18 5.73
N ALA A 51 -1.59 -10.00 5.89
CA ALA A 51 -0.36 -9.60 5.21
C ALA A 51 0.89 -9.72 6.08
N TYR A 52 0.74 -9.66 7.39
CA TYR A 52 1.82 -9.79 8.37
C TYR A 52 1.78 -11.13 9.09
N GLU A 53 2.93 -11.62 9.52
CA GLU A 53 3.08 -12.86 10.25
C GLU A 53 3.27 -12.62 11.75
N GLY A 54 2.69 -13.48 12.59
CA GLY A 54 2.89 -13.45 14.03
C GLY A 54 2.48 -12.13 14.68
N ASP A 55 3.33 -11.59 15.56
CA ASP A 55 3.08 -10.39 16.35
C ASP A 55 3.45 -9.07 15.63
N GLU A 56 3.73 -9.13 14.32
CA GLU A 56 4.03 -7.94 13.52
C GLU A 56 2.77 -7.11 13.22
N ALA A 57 1.62 -7.77 13.09
CA ALA A 57 0.36 -7.13 12.74
C ALA A 57 -0.13 -6.19 13.86
N ALA A 58 -0.60 -5.01 13.47
CA ALA A 58 -1.28 -4.13 14.41
C ALA A 58 -2.61 -4.76 14.86
N THR A 59 -2.89 -4.67 16.16
CA THR A 59 -4.18 -5.12 16.69
C THR A 59 -5.33 -4.28 16.16
N ARG A 60 -6.54 -4.84 16.17
CA ARG A 60 -7.76 -4.12 15.79
C ARG A 60 -7.93 -2.80 16.55
N ASN A 61 -7.58 -2.79 17.85
CA ASN A 61 -7.66 -1.58 18.68
C ASN A 61 -6.68 -0.50 18.22
N LYS A 62 -5.44 -0.87 17.86
CA LYS A 62 -4.45 0.08 17.30
C LYS A 62 -4.97 0.72 16.03
N ILE A 63 -5.52 -0.08 15.12
CA ILE A 63 -6.12 0.42 13.87
C ILE A 63 -7.29 1.35 14.16
N ALA A 64 -8.20 0.98 15.06
CA ALA A 64 -9.33 1.83 15.47
C ALA A 64 -8.86 3.16 16.06
N THR A 65 -7.88 3.13 16.95
CA THR A 65 -7.28 4.34 17.55
C THR A 65 -6.73 5.27 16.46
N ARG A 66 -5.94 4.74 15.52
CA ARG A 66 -5.34 5.52 14.43
C ARG A 66 -6.37 6.11 13.48
N THR A 67 -7.41 5.33 13.14
CA THR A 67 -8.52 5.78 12.29
C THR A 67 -9.31 6.92 12.95
N PHE A 68 -9.50 6.86 14.27
CA PHE A 68 -10.27 7.85 15.00
C PHE A 68 -9.46 9.11 15.35
N GLN A 69 -8.22 8.94 15.85
CA GLN A 69 -7.43 10.07 16.35
C GLN A 69 -6.69 10.83 15.26
N TYR A 70 -6.25 10.14 14.20
CA TYR A 70 -5.49 10.79 13.12
C TYR A 70 -5.87 10.26 11.73
N PRO A 71 -7.12 10.47 11.28
CA PRO A 71 -7.56 10.05 9.95
C PRO A 71 -6.78 10.72 8.81
N GLN A 72 -6.21 11.93 9.04
CA GLN A 72 -5.38 12.64 8.06
C GLN A 72 -4.08 11.89 7.73
N GLY A 73 -3.56 11.11 8.67
CA GLY A 73 -2.39 10.24 8.49
C GLY A 73 -2.75 8.80 8.15
N PHE A 74 -4.03 8.52 7.85
CA PHE A 74 -4.52 7.19 7.52
C PHE A 74 -5.16 7.18 6.13
N LEU A 75 -4.39 6.80 5.11
CA LEU A 75 -4.82 6.72 3.71
C LEU A 75 -5.25 5.31 3.36
N VAL A 76 -6.47 5.14 2.84
CA VAL A 76 -6.96 3.87 2.26
C VAL A 76 -6.96 3.94 0.74
N MET A 77 -6.66 2.80 0.13
CA MET A 77 -6.78 2.54 -1.30
C MET A 77 -7.99 1.65 -1.56
N GLU A 78 -8.85 2.07 -2.47
CA GLU A 78 -10.05 1.33 -2.85
C GLU A 78 -10.02 0.89 -4.30
N LEU A 79 -10.55 -0.30 -4.55
CA LEU A 79 -10.82 -0.80 -5.89
C LEU A 79 -12.26 -1.35 -5.91
N HIS A 80 -13.08 -0.87 -6.84
CA HIS A 80 -14.52 -1.22 -6.92
C HIS A 80 -15.28 -1.00 -5.59
N GLY A 81 -14.96 0.08 -4.87
CA GLY A 81 -15.60 0.42 -3.60
C GLY A 81 -15.20 -0.48 -2.42
N LYS A 82 -14.15 -1.28 -2.56
CA LYS A 82 -13.60 -2.10 -1.48
C LYS A 82 -12.19 -1.65 -1.14
N VAL A 83 -11.88 -1.51 0.14
CA VAL A 83 -10.52 -1.25 0.61
C VAL A 83 -9.65 -2.47 0.30
N ILE A 84 -8.55 -2.24 -0.44
CA ILE A 84 -7.55 -3.23 -0.85
C ILE A 84 -6.16 -2.96 -0.27
N GLY A 85 -5.98 -1.86 0.42
CA GLY A 85 -4.71 -1.51 1.06
C GLY A 85 -4.80 -0.19 1.78
N PHE A 86 -3.81 0.08 2.62
CA PHE A 86 -3.75 1.32 3.39
C PHE A 86 -2.33 1.63 3.87
N ILE A 87 -2.14 2.90 4.27
CA ILE A 87 -1.01 3.38 5.08
C ILE A 87 -1.60 4.07 6.29
N ASN A 88 -1.02 3.84 7.46
CA ASN A 88 -1.28 4.65 8.64
C ASN A 88 0.02 5.17 9.28
N SER A 89 -0.08 6.32 9.94
CA SER A 89 1.06 7.06 10.46
C SER A 89 0.69 7.85 11.71
N GLY A 90 1.73 8.38 12.35
CA GLY A 90 1.66 9.46 13.33
C GLY A 90 2.66 10.55 12.99
N CYS A 91 2.65 11.67 13.70
CA CYS A 91 3.62 12.75 13.54
C CYS A 91 4.31 13.04 14.88
N ALA A 92 5.61 13.34 14.84
CA ALA A 92 6.42 13.63 16.01
C ALA A 92 7.42 14.76 15.73
N PHE A 93 7.78 15.55 16.77
CA PHE A 93 8.88 16.51 16.67
C PHE A 93 10.23 15.81 16.70
N GLU A 94 10.37 14.76 17.51
CA GLU A 94 11.53 13.88 17.57
C GLU A 94 11.10 12.46 17.19
N VAL A 95 11.87 11.81 16.32
CA VAL A 95 11.55 10.47 15.82
C VAL A 95 12.42 9.44 16.53
N VAL A 96 11.77 8.54 17.28
CA VAL A 96 12.39 7.38 17.93
C VAL A 96 11.69 6.11 17.40
N MET A 97 12.31 5.45 16.42
CA MET A 97 11.67 4.32 15.71
C MET A 97 11.43 3.10 16.59
N SER A 98 12.15 2.97 17.71
CA SER A 98 11.96 1.90 18.70
C SER A 98 10.90 2.21 19.77
N ASP A 99 10.25 3.38 19.71
CA ASP A 99 9.19 3.73 20.64
C ASP A 99 7.90 2.96 20.34
N GLU A 100 7.66 1.91 21.11
CA GLU A 100 6.44 1.09 20.97
C GLU A 100 5.18 1.86 21.40
N ALA A 101 5.28 2.83 22.32
CA ALA A 101 4.13 3.62 22.76
C ALA A 101 3.62 4.53 21.63
N PHE A 102 4.51 4.97 20.73
CA PHE A 102 4.12 5.75 19.57
C PHE A 102 3.17 4.97 18.61
N LYS A 103 3.22 3.64 18.62
CA LYS A 103 2.29 2.81 17.84
C LYS A 103 0.83 2.89 18.34
N GLU A 104 0.64 3.38 19.55
CA GLU A 104 -0.68 3.73 20.13
C GLU A 104 -0.99 5.23 19.99
N LEU A 105 -0.22 5.97 19.20
CA LEU A 105 -0.27 7.43 19.06
C LEU A 105 0.08 8.20 20.35
N VAL A 106 0.75 7.57 21.32
CA VAL A 106 1.29 8.28 22.48
C VAL A 106 2.44 9.18 22.00
N GLY A 107 2.37 10.46 22.33
CA GLY A 107 3.34 11.47 21.84
C GLY A 107 3.10 11.93 20.40
N HIS A 108 2.04 11.48 19.74
CA HIS A 108 1.63 12.01 18.44
C HIS A 108 1.16 13.46 18.57
N ASP A 109 1.65 14.32 17.67
CA ASP A 109 1.17 15.69 17.48
C ASP A 109 0.97 15.96 15.98
N PRO A 110 -0.26 16.25 15.52
CA PRO A 110 -0.52 16.50 14.11
C PRO A 110 0.19 17.74 13.56
N ALA A 111 0.65 18.67 14.42
CA ALA A 111 1.45 19.84 14.02
C ALA A 111 2.93 19.50 13.80
N ALA A 112 3.42 18.37 14.31
CA ALA A 112 4.81 17.97 14.18
C ALA A 112 5.22 17.72 12.72
N PRO A 113 6.46 18.07 12.34
CA PRO A 113 6.89 18.04 10.94
C PRO A 113 7.28 16.65 10.43
N ASN A 114 7.58 15.71 11.32
CA ASN A 114 8.11 14.40 10.93
C ASN A 114 7.00 13.35 11.01
N VAL A 115 6.75 12.69 9.91
CA VAL A 115 5.76 11.60 9.79
C VAL A 115 6.45 10.28 10.06
N VAL A 116 5.84 9.42 10.87
CA VAL A 116 6.29 8.05 11.13
C VAL A 116 5.22 7.09 10.63
N ILE A 117 5.54 6.34 9.58
CA ILE A 117 4.67 5.29 9.06
C ILE A 117 4.73 4.08 9.99
N MET A 118 3.56 3.59 10.41
CA MET A 118 3.42 2.42 11.27
C MET A 118 3.00 1.16 10.51
N SER A 119 2.20 1.30 9.43
CA SER A 119 1.83 0.18 8.55
C SER A 119 1.73 0.65 7.10
N VAL A 120 2.22 -0.19 6.17
CA VAL A 120 1.98 -0.10 4.71
C VAL A 120 1.52 -1.46 4.25
N VAL A 121 0.27 -1.61 3.89
CA VAL A 121 -0.32 -2.91 3.64
C VAL A 121 -1.15 -2.92 2.36
N ILE A 122 -0.97 -3.97 1.57
CA ILE A 122 -1.85 -4.32 0.44
C ILE A 122 -2.39 -5.72 0.69
N ASP A 123 -3.70 -5.88 0.53
CA ASP A 123 -4.38 -7.18 0.58
C ASP A 123 -3.62 -8.20 -0.28
N PRO A 124 -3.25 -9.38 0.26
CA PRO A 124 -2.51 -10.41 -0.47
C PRO A 124 -3.08 -10.73 -1.86
N ALA A 125 -4.40 -10.71 -2.02
CA ALA A 125 -5.07 -10.93 -3.32
C ALA A 125 -4.77 -9.84 -4.37
N HIS A 126 -4.22 -8.70 -3.93
CA HIS A 126 -3.93 -7.54 -4.78
C HIS A 126 -2.44 -7.20 -4.86
N GLN A 127 -1.56 -7.96 -4.21
CA GLN A 127 -0.11 -7.77 -4.27
C GLN A 127 0.47 -8.08 -5.66
N GLY A 128 1.72 -7.67 -5.90
CA GLY A 128 2.43 -7.91 -7.15
C GLY A 128 1.97 -7.05 -8.35
N LYS A 129 1.03 -6.11 -8.14
CA LYS A 129 0.44 -5.26 -9.19
C LYS A 129 0.92 -3.80 -9.13
N GLY A 130 1.94 -3.50 -8.33
CA GLY A 130 2.49 -2.15 -8.16
C GLY A 130 1.66 -1.23 -7.24
N TYR A 131 0.60 -1.73 -6.61
CA TYR A 131 -0.28 -0.93 -5.75
C TYR A 131 0.41 -0.35 -4.51
N SER A 132 1.38 -1.06 -3.91
CA SER A 132 2.16 -0.51 -2.79
C SER A 132 2.94 0.74 -3.19
N SER A 133 3.57 0.73 -4.36
CA SER A 133 4.29 1.90 -4.87
C SER A 133 3.36 3.07 -5.20
N LEU A 134 2.18 2.79 -5.72
CA LEU A 134 1.17 3.81 -6.00
C LEU A 134 0.63 4.41 -4.71
N LEU A 135 0.28 3.58 -3.72
CA LEU A 135 -0.19 3.99 -2.40
C LEU A 135 0.86 4.87 -1.68
N MET A 136 2.13 4.45 -1.71
CA MET A 136 3.23 5.22 -1.12
C MET A 136 3.40 6.60 -1.76
N ARG A 137 3.39 6.69 -3.10
CA ARG A 137 3.51 7.97 -3.80
C ARG A 137 2.36 8.91 -3.49
N THR A 138 1.13 8.39 -3.45
CA THR A 138 -0.04 9.18 -3.08
C THR A 138 0.07 9.70 -1.65
N PHE A 139 0.53 8.85 -0.72
CA PHE A 139 0.74 9.25 0.67
C PHE A 139 1.83 10.33 0.81
N VAL A 140 2.96 10.20 0.11
CA VAL A 140 4.02 11.21 0.09
C VAL A 140 3.51 12.55 -0.41
N SER A 141 2.74 12.57 -1.51
CA SER A 141 2.11 13.80 -2.03
C SER A 141 1.20 14.45 -0.98
N GLN A 142 0.32 13.66 -0.35
CA GLN A 142 -0.58 14.14 0.69
C GLN A 142 0.19 14.73 1.89
N MET A 143 1.24 14.08 2.36
CA MET A 143 2.05 14.59 3.48
C MET A 143 2.79 15.88 3.11
N SER A 144 3.30 15.98 1.88
CA SER A 144 3.92 17.20 1.36
C SER A 144 2.91 18.35 1.28
N GLU A 145 1.69 18.11 0.78
CA GLU A 145 0.61 19.10 0.75
C GLU A 145 0.19 19.57 2.15
N MET A 146 0.32 18.70 3.16
CA MET A 146 0.11 19.04 4.57
C MET A 146 1.30 19.79 5.20
N GLY A 147 2.35 20.07 4.44
CA GLY A 147 3.53 20.82 4.89
C GLY A 147 4.49 20.04 5.80
N LYS A 148 4.39 18.70 5.78
CA LYS A 148 5.34 17.84 6.50
C LYS A 148 6.72 17.94 5.87
N LYS A 149 7.78 17.58 6.61
CA LYS A 149 9.17 17.74 6.19
C LYS A 149 9.87 16.44 5.92
N THR A 150 9.55 15.40 6.70
CA THR A 150 10.17 14.08 6.54
C THR A 150 9.14 12.98 6.73
N ILE A 151 9.39 11.83 6.09
CA ILE A 151 8.65 10.59 6.32
C ILE A 151 9.66 9.52 6.74
N HIS A 152 9.43 8.91 7.89
CA HIS A 152 10.23 7.83 8.45
C HIS A 152 9.44 6.52 8.43
N LEU A 153 10.13 5.41 8.22
CA LEU A 153 9.58 4.07 8.33
C LEU A 153 10.66 3.05 8.73
N MET A 154 10.20 1.89 9.19
CA MET A 154 11.04 0.70 9.31
C MET A 154 10.62 -0.34 8.29
N CYS A 155 11.58 -1.08 7.75
CA CYS A 155 11.31 -2.20 6.85
C CYS A 155 12.26 -3.37 7.10
N LYS A 156 11.86 -4.56 6.64
CA LYS A 156 12.77 -5.73 6.57
C LYS A 156 13.84 -5.48 5.51
N GLU A 157 15.02 -6.05 5.68
CA GLU A 157 16.17 -5.90 4.76
C GLU A 157 15.78 -6.08 3.29
N ARG A 158 14.99 -7.12 2.99
CA ARG A 158 14.51 -7.41 1.61
C ARG A 158 13.72 -6.26 0.97
N HIS A 159 13.23 -5.30 1.73
CA HIS A 159 12.44 -4.17 1.25
C HIS A 159 13.23 -2.86 1.17
N VAL A 160 14.47 -2.80 1.65
CA VAL A 160 15.31 -1.60 1.59
C VAL A 160 15.40 -1.06 0.17
N GLY A 161 15.80 -1.91 -0.80
CA GLY A 161 15.89 -1.50 -2.20
C GLY A 161 14.55 -1.09 -2.85
N LEU A 162 13.40 -1.54 -2.32
CA LEU A 162 12.08 -1.05 -2.74
C LEU A 162 11.89 0.40 -2.31
N TYR A 163 12.17 0.71 -1.05
CA TYR A 163 12.02 2.06 -0.51
C TYR A 163 13.04 3.04 -1.08
N GLU A 164 14.28 2.60 -1.35
CA GLU A 164 15.26 3.42 -2.07
C GLU A 164 14.76 3.85 -3.46
N ARG A 165 14.16 2.94 -4.22
CA ARG A 165 13.52 3.27 -5.52
C ARG A 165 12.31 4.21 -5.39
N LEU A 166 11.73 4.31 -4.22
CA LEU A 166 10.66 5.26 -3.91
C LEU A 166 11.19 6.60 -3.40
N GLY A 167 12.52 6.76 -3.28
CA GLY A 167 13.17 8.01 -2.86
C GLY A 167 13.53 8.08 -1.38
N TYR A 168 13.39 6.99 -0.63
CA TYR A 168 13.85 6.91 0.75
C TYR A 168 15.35 6.65 0.81
N SER A 169 16.01 7.25 1.80
CA SER A 169 17.40 6.99 2.14
C SER A 169 17.47 6.02 3.30
N TYR A 170 18.38 5.05 3.21
CA TYR A 170 18.71 4.17 4.32
C TYR A 170 19.44 4.94 5.40
N LEU A 171 19.06 4.75 6.69
CA LEU A 171 19.72 5.38 7.83
C LEU A 171 20.65 4.39 8.55
N LYS A 172 20.07 3.33 9.12
CA LYS A 172 20.79 2.38 9.98
C LYS A 172 19.92 1.14 10.24
N PRO A 173 20.50 0.05 10.78
CA PRO A 173 19.71 -0.97 11.46
C PRO A 173 18.95 -0.33 12.62
N SER A 174 17.68 -0.70 12.80
CA SER A 174 16.89 -0.20 13.92
C SER A 174 17.24 -0.94 15.21
N SER A 175 17.10 -0.24 16.34
CA SER A 175 17.12 -0.87 17.67
C SER A 175 15.78 -1.49 18.05
N SER A 176 14.75 -1.39 17.22
CA SER A 176 13.45 -2.04 17.44
C SER A 176 13.56 -3.55 17.20
N ASP A 177 13.01 -4.32 18.12
CA ASP A 177 12.86 -5.78 18.03
C ASP A 177 11.39 -6.20 17.79
N HIS A 178 10.58 -5.28 17.30
CA HIS A 178 9.15 -5.48 17.06
C HIS A 178 8.87 -6.80 16.33
N GLY A 179 7.98 -7.62 16.87
CA GLY A 179 7.68 -8.95 16.34
C GLY A 179 8.90 -9.91 16.34
N GLY A 180 9.97 -9.64 17.12
CA GLY A 180 11.18 -10.45 17.15
C GLY A 180 12.01 -10.41 15.87
N MET A 181 11.83 -9.37 15.04
CA MET A 181 12.45 -9.22 13.72
C MET A 181 13.53 -8.15 13.70
N SER A 182 14.46 -8.28 12.72
CA SER A 182 15.43 -7.23 12.42
C SER A 182 14.83 -6.19 11.47
N TRP A 183 14.92 -4.92 11.86
CA TRP A 183 14.38 -3.79 11.12
C TRP A 183 15.47 -2.83 10.64
N HIS A 184 15.18 -2.12 9.57
CA HIS A 184 16.03 -1.10 8.98
C HIS A 184 15.26 0.21 8.89
N GLU A 185 15.88 1.29 9.38
CA GLU A 185 15.28 2.62 9.39
C GLU A 185 15.54 3.33 8.07
N MET A 186 14.49 3.91 7.51
CA MET A 186 14.51 4.65 6.26
C MET A 186 13.89 6.03 6.47
N VAL A 187 14.36 7.04 5.73
CA VAL A 187 13.82 8.40 5.76
C VAL A 187 13.72 8.98 4.36
N MET A 188 12.70 9.80 4.14
CA MET A 188 12.54 10.63 2.96
C MET A 188 12.33 12.09 3.41
N ALA A 189 13.05 13.05 2.83
CA ALA A 189 12.72 14.46 2.91
C ALA A 189 11.65 14.80 1.83
N ILE A 190 10.63 15.59 2.20
CA ILE A 190 9.50 15.94 1.32
C ILE A 190 9.18 17.44 1.36
#